data_a7517ef1120f513b676566d470fb3cb3
#
_entry.id   a7517ef1120f513b676566d470fb3cb3
#
_cell.length_a   1.000
_cell.length_b   1.000
_cell.length_c   1.000
_cell.angle_alpha   90.00
_cell.angle_beta   90.00
_cell.angle_gamma   90.00
#
_symmetry.space_group_name_H-M   'P 1'
#
loop_
_entity.id
_entity.type
_entity.pdbx_description
1 polymer ?
#
loop_
_entity_poly.entity_id
_entity_poly.type
_entity_poly.pdbx_seq_one_letter_code
_entity_poly.pdbx_strand_id
1 'polypeptide(L)'
;RLVGSEMCIRDRYTSVDRVGCLPNLFIVADGMGGHKAGDIASRFTVETIKTLIEQSQGKDAISIINDSVKMVNGLLLQKASESEDYYGMGTTLVIATIFDNVLRVANVGDSRLYVIDDNDITQITRDHSLVEEMVLAGQLSKSEARTHARKNVITRAIGVEEQVEPEMFSIDLKENSKVLMCSDGLTNMLEDAEILSIVRNNADIEDAARMLIDRANENGGKDNISVIIVEL
;
A
#
# COMPACT_ATOMS: atom_id res chain seq x y z
N ARG A 1 9.93 18.29 -7.16
CA ARG A 1 10.00 17.47 -8.38
C ARG A 1 9.34 16.13 -8.06
N LEU A 2 8.10 15.99 -8.47
CA LEU A 2 7.41 14.71 -8.35
C LEU A 2 8.02 13.75 -9.37
N VAL A 3 8.82 12.81 -8.91
CA VAL A 3 9.29 11.69 -9.71
C VAL A 3 8.79 10.44 -9.01
N GLY A 4 7.63 9.95 -9.47
CA GLY A 4 7.19 8.62 -9.14
C GLY A 4 7.94 7.65 -10.04
N SER A 5 8.90 6.89 -9.53
CA SER A 5 9.36 5.72 -10.24
C SER A 5 8.46 4.56 -9.87
N GLU A 6 7.60 4.19 -10.81
CA GLU A 6 6.92 2.90 -10.75
C GLU A 6 7.96 1.82 -10.98
N MET A 7 8.24 1.01 -10.00
CA MET A 7 9.01 -0.17 -10.19
C MET A 7 8.36 -1.36 -9.52
N CYS A 8 7.57 -2.09 -10.31
CA CYS A 8 7.31 -3.49 -10.06
C CYS A 8 8.50 -4.27 -10.60
N ILE A 9 9.48 -4.62 -9.78
CA ILE A 9 10.43 -5.65 -10.14
C ILE A 9 9.90 -6.97 -9.64
N ARG A 10 9.93 -7.88 -10.57
CA ARG A 10 9.43 -9.17 -10.39
C ARG A 10 10.31 -10.20 -11.01
N ASP A 11 10.54 -11.24 -10.25
CA ASP A 11 11.27 -12.41 -10.69
C ASP A 11 10.35 -13.59 -11.12
N ARG A 12 9.03 -13.40 -11.21
CA ARG A 12 8.07 -14.45 -11.61
C ARG A 12 6.85 -13.93 -12.36
N TYR A 13 6.35 -14.71 -13.31
CA TYR A 13 5.40 -14.37 -14.37
C TYR A 13 3.97 -13.90 -14.01
N THR A 14 3.57 -13.75 -12.75
CA THR A 14 2.26 -13.25 -12.36
C THR A 14 2.32 -12.37 -11.11
N SER A 15 2.25 -11.00 -11.21
CA SER A 15 2.15 -10.12 -10.05
C SER A 15 0.69 -9.96 -9.62
N VAL A 16 0.42 -10.11 -8.35
CA VAL A 16 -0.88 -9.81 -7.76
C VAL A 16 -0.93 -8.39 -7.19
N ASP A 17 0.24 -7.75 -7.04
CA ASP A 17 0.32 -6.35 -6.67
C ASP A 17 0.11 -5.42 -7.86
N ARG A 18 -0.41 -4.22 -7.58
CA ARG A 18 -0.53 -3.12 -8.53
C ARG A 18 -0.17 -1.80 -7.89
N VAL A 19 0.48 -0.98 -8.67
CA VAL A 19 0.73 0.43 -8.34
C VAL A 19 0.02 1.32 -9.36
N GLY A 20 -0.39 2.50 -8.94
CA GLY A 20 -1.01 3.49 -9.80
C GLY A 20 -0.55 4.88 -9.43
N CYS A 21 -0.17 5.68 -10.42
CA CYS A 21 0.22 7.07 -10.24
C CYS A 21 -0.53 7.97 -11.21
N LEU A 22 -0.97 9.11 -10.70
CA LEU A 22 -1.42 10.29 -11.42
C LEU A 22 -0.72 11.50 -10.79
N PRO A 23 -0.76 12.68 -11.40
CA PRO A 23 -0.23 13.86 -10.73
C PRO A 23 -0.84 14.01 -9.32
N ASN A 24 0.03 13.99 -8.30
CA ASN A 24 -0.35 14.09 -6.87
C ASN A 24 -1.21 12.94 -6.30
N LEU A 25 -1.37 11.81 -7.00
CA LEU A 25 -2.09 10.63 -6.53
C LEU A 25 -1.21 9.39 -6.71
N PHE A 26 -1.05 8.63 -5.63
CA PHE A 26 -0.26 7.41 -5.59
C PHE A 26 -1.09 6.29 -4.95
N ILE A 27 -1.03 5.09 -5.51
CA ILE A 27 -1.84 3.95 -5.08
C ILE A 27 -0.97 2.70 -5.06
N VAL A 28 -1.06 1.94 -3.96
CA VAL A 28 -0.53 0.58 -3.85
C VAL A 28 -1.68 -0.34 -3.50
N ALA A 29 -1.77 -1.47 -4.18
CA ALA A 29 -2.76 -2.51 -3.94
C ALA A 29 -2.12 -3.89 -4.07
N ASP A 30 -2.22 -4.70 -3.03
CA ASP A 30 -1.74 -6.07 -2.95
C ASP A 30 -2.93 -7.02 -3.04
N GLY A 31 -2.96 -7.83 -4.08
CA GLY A 31 -4.10 -8.67 -4.43
C GLY A 31 -4.06 -10.02 -3.74
N MET A 32 -5.20 -10.47 -3.22
CA MET A 32 -5.37 -11.75 -2.56
C MET A 32 -6.49 -12.60 -3.16
N GLY A 33 -6.55 -13.89 -2.82
CA GLY A 33 -7.53 -14.85 -3.37
C GLY A 33 -6.93 -15.79 -4.43
N GLY A 34 -5.60 -15.98 -4.37
CA GLY A 34 -4.82 -16.74 -5.36
C GLY A 34 -4.39 -15.88 -6.55
N HIS A 35 -3.39 -16.35 -7.31
CA HIS A 35 -2.69 -15.54 -8.31
C HIS A 35 -3.61 -14.83 -9.31
N LYS A 36 -4.59 -15.55 -9.89
CA LYS A 36 -5.47 -14.98 -10.92
C LYS A 36 -6.49 -14.00 -10.32
N ALA A 37 -7.10 -14.37 -9.21
CA ALA A 37 -8.13 -13.57 -8.55
C ALA A 37 -7.52 -12.32 -7.91
N GLY A 38 -6.35 -12.45 -7.25
CA GLY A 38 -5.62 -11.32 -6.68
C GLY A 38 -5.17 -10.31 -7.74
N ASP A 39 -4.61 -10.78 -8.89
CA ASP A 39 -4.24 -9.90 -10.01
C ASP A 39 -5.44 -9.09 -10.53
N ILE A 40 -6.60 -9.72 -10.66
CA ILE A 40 -7.82 -9.04 -11.09
C ILE A 40 -8.27 -8.02 -10.04
N ALA A 41 -8.26 -8.40 -8.76
CA ALA A 41 -8.72 -7.54 -7.68
C ALA A 41 -7.88 -6.27 -7.57
N SER A 42 -6.55 -6.39 -7.49
CA SER A 42 -5.65 -5.23 -7.37
C SER A 42 -5.71 -4.32 -8.60
N ARG A 43 -5.65 -4.90 -9.82
CA ARG A 43 -5.74 -4.13 -11.06
C ARG A 43 -7.06 -3.40 -11.19
N PHE A 44 -8.18 -4.10 -10.99
CA PHE A 44 -9.51 -3.51 -11.07
C PHE A 44 -9.66 -2.35 -10.06
N THR A 45 -9.17 -2.55 -8.84
CA THR A 45 -9.23 -1.53 -7.78
C THR A 45 -8.43 -0.28 -8.16
N VAL A 46 -7.17 -0.43 -8.58
CA VAL A 46 -6.32 0.71 -8.97
C VAL A 46 -6.92 1.48 -10.15
N GLU A 47 -7.34 0.80 -11.22
CA GLU A 47 -7.91 1.44 -12.40
C GLU A 47 -9.23 2.15 -12.08
N THR A 48 -10.08 1.54 -11.26
CA THR A 48 -11.35 2.13 -10.85
C THR A 48 -11.13 3.37 -9.98
N ILE A 49 -10.26 3.31 -8.97
CA ILE A 49 -9.93 4.46 -8.12
C ILE A 49 -9.38 5.63 -8.96
N LYS A 50 -8.44 5.37 -9.88
CA LYS A 50 -7.92 6.41 -10.79
C LYS A 50 -9.06 7.09 -11.54
N THR A 51 -9.94 6.30 -12.15
CA THR A 51 -11.09 6.81 -12.92
C THR A 51 -12.05 7.64 -12.05
N LEU A 52 -12.39 7.16 -10.85
CA LEU A 52 -13.29 7.85 -9.94
C LEU A 52 -12.72 9.19 -9.47
N ILE A 53 -11.43 9.23 -9.16
CA ILE A 53 -10.76 10.46 -8.72
C ILE A 53 -10.63 11.47 -9.87
N GLU A 54 -10.25 11.03 -11.07
CA GLU A 54 -10.18 11.89 -12.26
C GLU A 54 -11.53 12.52 -12.64
N GLN A 55 -12.61 11.78 -12.46
CA GLN A 55 -13.97 12.26 -12.75
C GLN A 55 -14.55 13.15 -11.65
N SER A 56 -13.93 13.18 -10.48
CA SER A 56 -14.42 13.94 -9.32
C SER A 56 -14.08 15.42 -9.47
N GLN A 57 -15.09 16.28 -9.50
CA GLN A 57 -14.93 17.74 -9.55
C GLN A 57 -15.55 18.40 -8.33
N GLY A 58 -14.83 19.35 -7.73
CA GLY A 58 -15.39 20.32 -6.78
C GLY A 58 -15.71 19.79 -5.38
N LYS A 59 -15.34 18.56 -5.04
CA LYS A 59 -15.45 18.01 -3.69
C LYS A 59 -14.12 18.14 -2.94
N ASP A 60 -14.19 18.07 -1.61
CA ASP A 60 -13.02 17.91 -0.77
C ASP A 60 -12.31 16.57 -1.05
N ALA A 61 -10.97 16.59 -1.09
CA ALA A 61 -10.15 15.43 -1.45
C ALA A 61 -10.38 14.22 -0.53
N ILE A 62 -10.60 14.45 0.76
CA ILE A 62 -10.86 13.38 1.73
C ILE A 62 -12.19 12.69 1.40
N SER A 63 -13.22 13.47 1.13
CA SER A 63 -14.55 12.95 0.74
C SER A 63 -14.48 12.17 -0.56
N ILE A 64 -13.73 12.66 -1.57
CA ILE A 64 -13.55 11.97 -2.85
C ILE A 64 -12.89 10.60 -2.63
N ILE A 65 -11.80 10.55 -1.86
CA ILE A 65 -11.08 9.31 -1.59
C ILE A 65 -11.99 8.32 -0.85
N ASN A 66 -12.66 8.76 0.21
CA ASN A 66 -13.55 7.91 1.01
C ASN A 66 -14.71 7.34 0.17
N ASP A 67 -15.38 8.19 -0.62
CA ASP A 67 -16.47 7.77 -1.51
C ASP A 67 -15.96 6.77 -2.57
N SER A 68 -14.75 7.01 -3.11
CA SER A 68 -14.12 6.13 -4.11
C SER A 68 -13.78 4.76 -3.54
N VAL A 69 -13.27 4.70 -2.30
CA VAL A 69 -12.98 3.42 -1.62
C VAL A 69 -14.26 2.62 -1.40
N LYS A 70 -15.34 3.24 -0.93
CA LYS A 70 -16.63 2.58 -0.74
C LYS A 70 -17.23 2.08 -2.06
N MET A 71 -17.12 2.89 -3.10
CA MET A 71 -17.63 2.54 -4.42
C MET A 71 -16.85 1.37 -5.03
N VAL A 72 -15.52 1.40 -5.01
CA VAL A 72 -14.71 0.31 -5.56
C VAL A 72 -14.91 -0.99 -4.79
N ASN A 73 -15.12 -0.93 -3.48
CA ASN A 73 -15.45 -2.11 -2.68
C ASN A 73 -16.72 -2.80 -3.18
N GLY A 74 -17.80 -2.04 -3.37
CA GLY A 74 -19.06 -2.58 -3.89
C GLY A 74 -18.91 -3.14 -5.31
N LEU A 75 -18.19 -2.47 -6.18
CA LEU A 75 -17.92 -2.93 -7.55
C LEU A 75 -17.07 -4.20 -7.58
N LEU A 76 -16.08 -4.32 -6.70
CA LEU A 76 -15.25 -5.52 -6.60
C LEU A 76 -16.03 -6.71 -6.06
N LEU A 77 -16.89 -6.51 -5.05
CA LEU A 77 -17.82 -7.53 -4.56
C LEU A 77 -18.78 -8.02 -5.64
N GLN A 78 -19.34 -7.09 -6.43
CA GLN A 78 -20.17 -7.46 -7.55
C GLN A 78 -19.38 -8.30 -8.56
N LYS A 79 -18.16 -7.87 -8.89
CA LYS A 79 -17.29 -8.60 -9.81
C LYS A 79 -16.91 -9.98 -9.28
N ALA A 80 -16.69 -10.14 -7.98
CA ALA A 80 -16.43 -11.43 -7.33
C ALA A 80 -17.60 -12.42 -7.49
N SER A 81 -18.83 -11.91 -7.60
CA SER A 81 -20.02 -12.74 -7.79
C SER A 81 -20.25 -13.21 -9.23
N GLU A 82 -19.50 -12.68 -10.22
CA GLU A 82 -19.66 -13.03 -11.63
C GLU A 82 -19.14 -14.43 -12.00
N SER A 83 -18.20 -14.98 -11.21
CA SER A 83 -17.58 -16.28 -11.49
C SER A 83 -17.06 -16.96 -10.23
N GLU A 84 -17.15 -18.27 -10.17
CA GLU A 84 -16.52 -19.07 -9.09
C GLU A 84 -14.99 -18.89 -9.06
N ASP A 85 -14.36 -18.61 -10.21
CA ASP A 85 -12.91 -18.28 -10.30
C ASP A 85 -12.53 -17.02 -9.53
N TYR A 86 -13.47 -16.17 -9.19
CA TYR A 86 -13.28 -14.90 -8.48
C TYR A 86 -13.67 -14.99 -7.01
N TYR A 87 -14.10 -16.18 -6.55
CA TYR A 87 -14.51 -16.38 -5.17
C TYR A 87 -13.38 -16.04 -4.18
N GLY A 88 -13.68 -15.16 -3.24
CA GLY A 88 -12.72 -14.74 -2.21
C GLY A 88 -11.63 -13.81 -2.71
N MET A 89 -11.75 -13.23 -3.93
CA MET A 89 -10.83 -12.19 -4.36
C MET A 89 -10.98 -10.93 -3.52
N GLY A 90 -9.86 -10.31 -3.23
CA GLY A 90 -9.80 -9.04 -2.53
C GLY A 90 -8.44 -8.38 -2.74
N THR A 91 -8.25 -7.22 -2.18
CA THR A 91 -6.97 -6.52 -2.24
C THR A 91 -6.80 -5.56 -1.07
N THR A 92 -5.55 -5.34 -0.65
CA THR A 92 -5.23 -4.17 0.16
C THR A 92 -5.37 -2.91 -0.68
N LEU A 93 -5.36 -1.76 -0.04
CA LEU A 93 -5.38 -0.47 -0.73
C LEU A 93 -4.75 0.60 0.15
N VAL A 94 -3.68 1.20 -0.33
CA VAL A 94 -3.15 2.46 0.21
C VAL A 94 -3.23 3.52 -0.87
N ILE A 95 -3.91 4.61 -0.57
CA ILE A 95 -4.01 5.80 -1.43
C ILE A 95 -3.29 6.94 -0.73
N ALA A 96 -2.46 7.67 -1.46
CA ALA A 96 -1.84 8.90 -0.99
C ALA A 96 -2.08 10.03 -2.00
N THR A 97 -2.43 11.21 -1.50
CA THR A 97 -2.45 12.44 -2.29
C THR A 97 -1.60 13.50 -1.59
N ILE A 98 -0.83 14.26 -2.38
CA ILE A 98 0.02 15.34 -1.87
C ILE A 98 -0.40 16.62 -2.55
N PHE A 99 -0.85 17.60 -1.77
CA PHE A 99 -1.23 18.91 -2.24
C PHE A 99 -0.87 19.97 -1.20
N ASP A 100 -0.19 21.04 -1.61
CA ASP A 100 0.29 22.12 -0.74
C ASP A 100 1.07 21.61 0.50
N ASN A 101 1.97 20.63 0.30
CA ASN A 101 2.74 19.94 1.34
C ASN A 101 1.88 19.18 2.38
N VAL A 102 0.60 18.99 2.11
CA VAL A 102 -0.28 18.14 2.93
C VAL A 102 -0.43 16.77 2.29
N LEU A 103 0.05 15.74 2.97
CA LEU A 103 -0.17 14.34 2.63
C LEU A 103 -1.50 13.87 3.22
N ARG A 104 -2.38 13.36 2.38
CA ARG A 104 -3.61 12.68 2.79
C ARG A 104 -3.54 11.23 2.39
N VAL A 105 -3.84 10.34 3.32
CA VAL A 105 -3.71 8.90 3.15
C VAL A 105 -5.01 8.21 3.50
N ALA A 106 -5.39 7.21 2.69
CA ALA A 106 -6.42 6.24 3.03
C ALA A 106 -5.80 4.85 3.03
N ASN A 107 -6.07 4.06 4.06
CA ASN A 107 -5.54 2.71 4.21
C ASN A 107 -6.65 1.67 4.43
N VAL A 108 -6.57 0.55 3.70
CA VAL A 108 -7.30 -0.69 3.94
C VAL A 108 -6.34 -1.86 3.72
N GLY A 109 -6.02 -2.62 4.76
CA GLY A 109 -5.09 -3.74 4.68
C GLY A 109 -3.79 -3.49 5.42
N ASP A 110 -2.74 -4.22 5.06
CA ASP A 110 -1.42 -4.22 5.69
C ASP A 110 -0.29 -3.74 4.76
N SER A 111 -0.62 -3.27 3.57
CA SER A 111 0.29 -2.42 2.79
C SER A 111 0.53 -1.12 3.54
N ARG A 112 1.75 -0.58 3.44
CA ARG A 112 2.18 0.51 4.32
C ARG A 112 2.55 1.77 3.59
N LEU A 113 2.40 2.89 4.29
CA LEU A 113 2.95 4.19 3.92
C LEU A 113 3.81 4.73 5.05
N TYR A 114 4.99 5.20 4.69
CA TYR A 114 5.95 5.84 5.58
C TYR A 114 6.25 7.26 5.12
N VAL A 115 6.53 8.13 6.09
CA VAL A 115 7.22 9.41 5.87
C VAL A 115 8.64 9.24 6.37
N ILE A 116 9.61 9.62 5.53
CA ILE A 116 11.04 9.51 5.80
C ILE A 116 11.62 10.92 5.78
N ASP A 117 12.12 11.34 6.92
CA ASP A 117 12.92 12.55 7.10
C ASP A 117 14.42 12.18 7.12
N ASP A 118 15.31 13.19 7.27
CA ASP A 118 16.77 12.98 7.23
C ASP A 118 17.29 11.89 8.18
N ASN A 119 16.66 11.69 9.34
CA ASN A 119 17.16 10.78 10.38
C ASN A 119 16.09 9.82 10.93
N ASP A 120 14.88 9.88 10.41
CA ASP A 120 13.76 9.11 10.97
C ASP A 120 12.87 8.53 9.87
N ILE A 121 12.26 7.39 10.16
CA ILE A 121 11.22 6.76 9.36
C ILE A 121 9.99 6.54 10.24
N THR A 122 8.88 7.10 9.82
CA THR A 122 7.62 6.99 10.57
C THR A 122 6.59 6.28 9.71
N GLN A 123 6.11 5.11 10.17
CA GLN A 123 4.95 4.45 9.58
C GLN A 123 3.70 5.27 9.88
N ILE A 124 3.00 5.74 8.85
CA ILE A 124 1.79 6.54 8.96
C ILE A 124 0.55 5.66 8.99
N THR A 125 0.49 4.65 8.11
CA THR A 125 -0.60 3.67 8.10
C THR A 125 -0.46 2.72 9.27
N ARG A 126 -1.58 2.15 9.70
CA ARG A 126 -1.62 1.04 10.66
C ARG A 126 -2.08 -0.21 9.93
N ASP A 127 -1.39 -1.32 10.16
CA ASP A 127 -1.74 -2.57 9.51
C ASP A 127 -3.09 -3.09 10.02
N HIS A 128 -4.00 -3.38 9.12
CA HIS A 128 -5.22 -4.11 9.45
C HIS A 128 -4.92 -5.61 9.43
N SER A 129 -4.18 -6.06 10.43
CA SER A 129 -3.75 -7.45 10.58
C SER A 129 -4.04 -8.00 11.97
N LEU A 130 -4.22 -9.32 12.06
CA LEU A 130 -4.46 -9.98 13.33
C LEU A 130 -3.35 -9.71 14.36
N VAL A 131 -2.09 -9.71 13.90
CA VAL A 131 -0.95 -9.51 14.80
C VAL A 131 -0.86 -8.07 15.29
N GLU A 132 -1.25 -7.09 14.48
CA GLU A 132 -1.31 -5.68 14.92
C GLU A 132 -2.42 -5.49 15.97
N GLU A 133 -3.58 -6.13 15.79
CA GLU A 133 -4.64 -6.12 16.83
C GLU A 133 -4.15 -6.73 18.14
N MET A 134 -3.37 -7.82 18.09
CA MET A 134 -2.77 -8.44 19.28
C MET A 134 -1.73 -7.53 19.94
N VAL A 135 -0.95 -6.79 19.16
CA VAL A 135 0.00 -5.79 19.69
C VAL A 135 -0.73 -4.66 20.40
N LEU A 136 -1.78 -4.13 19.78
CA LEU A 136 -2.61 -3.06 20.37
C LEU A 136 -3.32 -3.52 21.66
N ALA A 137 -3.71 -4.79 21.71
CA ALA A 137 -4.29 -5.39 22.91
C ALA A 137 -3.23 -5.74 24.00
N GLY A 138 -1.93 -5.48 23.75
CA GLY A 138 -0.84 -5.81 24.67
C GLY A 138 -0.55 -7.30 24.79
N GLN A 139 -1.03 -8.13 23.86
CA GLN A 139 -0.83 -9.58 23.84
C GLN A 139 0.49 -9.99 23.18
N LEU A 140 1.02 -9.16 22.30
CA LEU A 140 2.30 -9.36 21.63
C LEU A 140 3.11 -8.05 21.64
N SER A 141 4.43 -8.18 21.66
CA SER A 141 5.34 -7.09 21.28
C SER A 141 5.42 -6.97 19.75
N LYS A 142 5.85 -5.83 19.23
CA LYS A 142 6.10 -5.65 17.78
C LYS A 142 7.09 -6.68 17.22
N SER A 143 8.12 -7.04 17.99
CA SER A 143 9.11 -8.05 17.58
C SER A 143 8.52 -9.46 17.50
N GLU A 144 7.64 -9.84 18.40
CA GLU A 144 6.94 -11.13 18.35
C GLU A 144 5.94 -11.18 17.19
N ALA A 145 5.23 -10.07 16.90
CA ALA A 145 4.31 -9.98 15.78
C ALA A 145 4.99 -10.29 14.44
N ARG A 146 6.23 -9.81 14.19
CA ARG A 146 6.99 -10.06 12.96
C ARG A 146 7.28 -11.54 12.68
N THR A 147 7.41 -12.35 13.70
CA THR A 147 7.73 -13.79 13.59
C THR A 147 6.53 -14.69 13.84
N HIS A 148 5.38 -14.13 14.13
CA HIS A 148 4.19 -14.88 14.49
C HIS A 148 3.67 -15.73 13.32
N ALA A 149 3.18 -16.94 13.60
CA ALA A 149 2.70 -17.88 12.56
C ALA A 149 1.53 -17.33 11.72
N ARG A 150 0.74 -16.38 12.27
CA ARG A 150 -0.40 -15.75 11.61
C ARG A 150 -0.14 -14.28 11.25
N LYS A 151 1.10 -13.89 11.02
CA LYS A 151 1.46 -12.50 10.71
C LYS A 151 0.85 -11.97 9.41
N ASN A 152 0.60 -12.85 8.44
CA ASN A 152 0.01 -12.50 7.14
C ASN A 152 -1.53 -12.59 7.13
N VAL A 153 -2.18 -12.67 8.31
CA VAL A 153 -3.65 -12.70 8.38
C VAL A 153 -4.15 -11.26 8.49
N ILE A 154 -4.68 -10.74 7.38
CA ILE A 154 -5.31 -9.42 7.34
C ILE A 154 -6.73 -9.45 7.88
N THR A 155 -7.18 -8.36 8.48
CA THR A 155 -8.52 -8.22 9.10
C THR A 155 -9.44 -7.30 8.32
N ARG A 156 -8.92 -6.56 7.31
CA ARG A 156 -9.72 -5.74 6.39
C ARG A 156 -9.12 -5.75 5.00
N ALA A 157 -9.97 -5.86 3.97
CA ALA A 157 -9.57 -5.77 2.57
C ALA A 157 -10.72 -5.24 1.70
N ILE A 158 -10.39 -4.68 0.54
CA ILE A 158 -11.36 -4.29 -0.49
C ILE A 158 -11.91 -5.57 -1.14
N GLY A 159 -13.23 -5.65 -1.31
CA GLY A 159 -13.91 -6.74 -2.00
C GLY A 159 -14.20 -7.97 -1.13
N VAL A 160 -14.05 -7.88 0.20
CA VAL A 160 -14.29 -9.01 1.13
C VAL A 160 -15.56 -8.80 1.94
N GLU A 161 -15.75 -7.62 2.51
CA GLU A 161 -16.92 -7.29 3.32
C GLU A 161 -17.84 -6.31 2.58
N GLU A 162 -19.15 -6.36 2.85
CA GLU A 162 -20.14 -5.47 2.21
C GLU A 162 -19.82 -3.99 2.46
N GLN A 163 -19.31 -3.68 3.63
CA GLN A 163 -18.93 -2.32 4.02
C GLN A 163 -17.45 -2.28 4.41
N VAL A 164 -16.75 -1.31 3.86
CA VAL A 164 -15.37 -1.00 4.21
C VAL A 164 -15.23 0.46 4.57
N GLU A 165 -14.59 0.73 5.69
CA GLU A 165 -14.22 2.07 6.11
C GLU A 165 -12.70 2.18 6.06
N PRO A 166 -12.13 3.03 5.17
CA PRO A 166 -10.70 3.26 5.14
C PRO A 166 -10.27 4.03 6.38
N GLU A 167 -9.11 3.72 6.91
CA GLU A 167 -8.47 4.56 7.92
C GLU A 167 -7.83 5.75 7.22
N MET A 168 -8.15 6.96 7.69
CA MET A 168 -7.74 8.21 7.04
C MET A 168 -6.70 8.94 7.87
N PHE A 169 -5.64 9.45 7.22
CA PHE A 169 -4.59 10.26 7.84
C PHE A 169 -4.38 11.55 7.07
N SER A 170 -3.96 12.60 7.78
CA SER A 170 -3.55 13.87 7.18
C SER A 170 -2.31 14.38 7.91
N ILE A 171 -1.23 14.62 7.19
CA ILE A 171 0.08 14.95 7.71
C ILE A 171 0.66 16.14 6.94
N ASP A 172 1.16 17.15 7.65
CA ASP A 172 1.95 18.21 7.06
C ASP A 172 3.37 17.70 6.83
N LEU A 173 3.80 17.66 5.57
CA LEU A 173 5.13 17.23 5.19
C LEU A 173 6.14 18.35 5.37
N LYS A 174 7.32 18.01 5.88
CA LYS A 174 8.45 18.94 5.95
C LYS A 174 9.14 19.02 4.59
N GLU A 175 9.89 20.08 4.41
CA GLU A 175 10.79 20.23 3.26
C GLU A 175 11.79 19.07 3.22
N ASN A 176 12.00 18.48 2.05
CA ASN A 176 12.84 17.29 1.80
C ASN A 176 12.34 15.97 2.40
N SER A 177 11.13 15.90 2.97
CA SER A 177 10.54 14.61 3.34
C SER A 177 10.33 13.76 2.10
N LYS A 178 10.55 12.45 2.25
CA LYS A 178 10.18 11.45 1.24
C LYS A 178 8.99 10.64 1.74
N VAL A 179 8.12 10.26 0.83
CA VAL A 179 7.00 9.34 1.10
C VAL A 179 7.31 8.01 0.45
N LEU A 180 7.31 6.94 1.23
CA LEU A 180 7.47 5.57 0.76
C LEU A 180 6.14 4.83 0.93
N MET A 181 5.65 4.18 -0.13
CA MET A 181 4.51 3.27 -0.09
C MET A 181 4.95 1.89 -0.57
N CYS A 182 4.49 0.83 0.07
CA CYS A 182 4.88 -0.53 -0.31
C CYS A 182 3.85 -1.58 0.09
N SER A 183 3.89 -2.74 -0.60
CA SER A 183 3.23 -3.96 -0.15
C SER A 183 4.00 -4.63 1.00
N ASP A 184 3.39 -5.61 1.64
CA ASP A 184 3.96 -6.38 2.76
C ASP A 184 5.19 -7.19 2.36
N GLY A 185 5.33 -7.52 1.06
CA GLY A 185 6.52 -8.18 0.52
C GLY A 185 7.82 -7.42 0.78
N LEU A 186 7.80 -6.08 0.87
CA LEU A 186 8.95 -5.30 1.30
C LEU A 186 9.17 -5.42 2.81
N THR A 187 8.16 -5.10 3.60
CA THR A 187 8.28 -4.95 5.06
C THR A 187 8.37 -6.28 5.81
N ASN A 188 7.97 -7.37 5.17
CA ASN A 188 8.23 -8.73 5.64
C ASN A 188 9.71 -9.14 5.51
N MET A 189 10.45 -8.50 4.59
CA MET A 189 11.85 -8.81 4.30
C MET A 189 12.84 -7.80 4.89
N LEU A 190 12.44 -6.53 5.05
CA LEU A 190 13.29 -5.46 5.56
C LEU A 190 12.74 -4.88 6.87
N GLU A 191 13.64 -4.48 7.76
CA GLU A 191 13.31 -3.69 8.95
C GLU A 191 13.26 -2.20 8.59
N ASP A 192 12.49 -1.40 9.33
CA ASP A 192 12.38 0.04 9.11
C ASP A 192 13.73 0.76 9.11
N ALA A 193 14.65 0.35 9.97
CA ALA A 193 16.02 0.90 10.01
C ALA A 193 16.82 0.60 8.72
N GLU A 194 16.61 -0.55 8.10
CA GLU A 194 17.24 -0.92 6.84
C GLU A 194 16.64 -0.15 5.67
N ILE A 195 15.32 0.02 5.66
CA ILE A 195 14.60 0.86 4.69
C ILE A 195 15.11 2.30 4.76
N LEU A 196 15.16 2.89 5.96
CA LEU A 196 15.70 4.24 6.18
C LEU A 196 17.12 4.37 5.66
N SER A 197 17.99 3.40 5.98
CA SER A 197 19.39 3.41 5.56
C SER A 197 19.52 3.41 4.03
N ILE A 198 18.74 2.60 3.34
CA ILE A 198 18.76 2.52 1.88
C ILE A 198 18.28 3.84 1.25
N VAL A 199 17.12 4.34 1.67
CA VAL A 199 16.54 5.57 1.11
C VAL A 199 17.40 6.79 1.36
N ARG A 200 18.04 6.87 2.53
CA ARG A 200 18.91 7.98 2.90
C ARG A 200 20.26 7.98 2.17
N ASN A 201 20.85 6.81 1.95
CA ASN A 201 22.17 6.69 1.34
C ASN A 201 22.16 6.78 -0.19
N ASN A 202 20.97 6.84 -0.80
CA ASN A 202 20.80 7.01 -2.23
C ASN A 202 20.20 8.37 -2.54
N ALA A 203 20.95 9.21 -3.27
CA ALA A 203 20.47 10.53 -3.68
C ALA A 203 19.39 10.45 -4.75
N ASP A 204 19.38 9.39 -5.57
CA ASP A 204 18.38 9.13 -6.59
C ASP A 204 17.32 8.18 -6.02
N ILE A 205 16.05 8.59 -6.06
CA ILE A 205 14.94 7.79 -5.53
C ILE A 205 14.64 6.54 -6.38
N GLU A 206 15.02 6.54 -7.67
CA GLU A 206 14.89 5.37 -8.52
C GLU A 206 15.90 4.30 -8.10
N ASP A 207 17.14 4.68 -7.86
CA ASP A 207 18.17 3.77 -7.35
C ASP A 207 17.79 3.27 -5.94
N ALA A 208 17.26 4.14 -5.07
CA ALA A 208 16.77 3.74 -3.75
C ALA A 208 15.65 2.68 -3.85
N ALA A 209 14.67 2.88 -4.74
CA ALA A 209 13.58 1.94 -4.95
C ALA A 209 14.09 0.59 -5.47
N ARG A 210 15.04 0.59 -6.42
CA ARG A 210 15.68 -0.64 -6.91
C ARG A 210 16.39 -1.38 -5.80
N MET A 211 17.21 -0.67 -5.03
CA MET A 211 17.96 -1.27 -3.92
C MET A 211 17.05 -1.86 -2.84
N LEU A 212 15.92 -1.24 -2.54
CA LEU A 212 14.93 -1.80 -1.62
C LEU A 212 14.41 -3.15 -2.12
N ILE A 213 14.05 -3.24 -3.38
CA ILE A 213 13.52 -4.47 -3.99
C ILE A 213 14.61 -5.54 -4.07
N ASP A 214 15.82 -5.19 -4.53
CA ASP A 214 16.94 -6.13 -4.62
C ASP A 214 17.27 -6.68 -3.25
N ARG A 215 17.32 -5.83 -2.23
CA ARG A 215 17.62 -6.22 -0.87
C ARG A 215 16.53 -7.11 -0.26
N ALA A 216 15.26 -6.82 -0.52
CA ALA A 216 14.16 -7.68 -0.09
C ALA A 216 14.21 -9.06 -0.77
N ASN A 217 14.60 -9.12 -2.05
CA ASN A 217 14.81 -10.37 -2.78
C ASN A 217 16.01 -11.16 -2.22
N GLU A 218 17.13 -10.51 -1.90
CA GLU A 218 18.28 -11.13 -1.24
C GLU A 218 17.92 -11.74 0.12
N ASN A 219 17.02 -11.10 0.87
CA ASN A 219 16.51 -11.58 2.15
C ASN A 219 15.45 -12.69 2.00
N GLY A 220 15.18 -13.14 0.77
CA GLY A 220 14.38 -14.33 0.50
C GLY A 220 13.23 -14.14 -0.49
N GLY A 221 12.76 -12.89 -0.75
CA GLY A 221 11.75 -12.58 -1.78
C GLY A 221 10.52 -13.49 -1.73
N LYS A 222 9.88 -13.60 -0.57
CA LYS A 222 8.81 -14.60 -0.34
C LYS A 222 7.48 -14.24 -0.98
N ASP A 223 7.31 -12.95 -1.32
CA ASP A 223 6.09 -12.41 -1.92
C ASP A 223 6.40 -11.39 -3.02
N ASN A 224 5.38 -10.89 -3.70
CA ASN A 224 5.51 -9.76 -4.61
C ASN A 224 5.92 -8.51 -3.84
N ILE A 225 6.76 -7.69 -4.45
CA ILE A 225 7.29 -6.48 -3.81
C ILE A 225 6.93 -5.29 -4.68
N SER A 226 6.11 -4.40 -4.14
CA SER A 226 5.77 -3.13 -4.78
C SER A 226 6.26 -1.97 -3.93
N VAL A 227 6.89 -1.00 -4.59
CA VAL A 227 7.45 0.20 -3.94
C VAL A 227 7.16 1.44 -4.76
N ILE A 228 6.70 2.50 -4.12
CA ILE A 228 6.64 3.87 -4.64
C ILE A 228 7.43 4.76 -3.71
N ILE A 229 8.35 5.56 -4.24
CA ILE A 229 9.00 6.63 -3.50
C ILE A 229 8.66 7.97 -4.15
N VAL A 230 8.24 8.92 -3.34
CA VAL A 230 7.93 10.29 -3.76
C VAL A 230 8.86 11.24 -3.01
N GLU A 231 9.56 12.11 -3.74
CA GLU A 231 10.39 13.18 -3.21
C GLU A 231 9.71 14.53 -3.50
N LEU A 232 9.66 15.42 -2.49
CA LEU A 232 9.02 16.74 -2.57
C LEU A 232 9.94 17.82 -3.08
#